data_6b59402c96c2b60394a05884f671cf07
#
_entry.id   6b59402c96c2b60394a05884f671cf07
#
_cell.length_a   1.000
_cell.length_b   1.000
_cell.length_c   1.000
_cell.angle_alpha   90.00
_cell.angle_beta   90.00
_cell.angle_gamma   90.00
#
_symmetry.space_group_name_H-M   'P 1'
#
loop_
_entity.id
_entity.type
_entity.pdbx_description
1 polymer ?
#
loop_
_entity_poly.entity_id
_entity_poly.type
_entity_poly.pdbx_seq_one_letter_code
_entity_poly.pdbx_strand_id
1 'polypeptide(L)'
;ANDFVDDMKGRLENGTGINTVLREIYTEDFIYTVDGKYYFSPINFDLKMNKLNNANFSKNSNGEITYSENGAVVSHKGIDISRYQGNIDFSKVKQSGIEYAIIRCGYRGYSGGTINDDSSFDTYMRDALSNDIKVGAYFFSQALTKDEAVEEADYVISKLKPYNVTCPVAIDVEEVNAGSSR
;
A
#
# COMPACT_ATOMS: atom_id res chain seq x y z
N ALA A 1 3.46 32.51 -25.10
CA ALA A 1 4.57 31.57 -24.74
C ALA A 1 5.34 32.09 -23.51
N ASN A 2 5.53 33.40 -23.37
CA ASN A 2 6.24 33.98 -22.21
C ASN A 2 5.41 33.87 -20.93
N ASP A 3 4.11 34.14 -20.98
CA ASP A 3 3.21 34.12 -19.82
C ASP A 3 3.20 32.76 -19.09
N PHE A 4 3.26 31.66 -19.83
CA PHE A 4 3.31 30.33 -19.26
C PHE A 4 4.65 30.04 -18.54
N VAL A 5 5.76 30.43 -19.16
CA VAL A 5 7.10 30.24 -18.58
C VAL A 5 7.27 31.12 -17.34
N ASP A 6 6.73 32.34 -17.37
CA ASP A 6 6.79 33.29 -16.26
C ASP A 6 5.90 32.80 -15.08
N ASP A 7 4.71 32.25 -15.36
CA ASP A 7 3.86 31.62 -14.34
C ASP A 7 4.57 30.42 -13.68
N MET A 8 5.11 29.51 -14.49
CA MET A 8 5.85 28.36 -13.99
C MET A 8 7.04 28.78 -13.12
N LYS A 9 7.81 29.77 -13.57
CA LYS A 9 8.93 30.31 -12.81
C LYS A 9 8.49 30.91 -11.46
N GLY A 10 7.46 31.75 -11.46
CA GLY A 10 6.92 32.34 -10.25
C GLY A 10 6.42 31.30 -9.24
N ARG A 11 5.79 30.23 -9.70
CA ARG A 11 5.34 29.14 -8.84
C ARG A 11 6.50 28.36 -8.22
N LEU A 12 7.55 28.08 -8.98
CA LEU A 12 8.76 27.42 -8.49
C LEU A 12 9.50 28.31 -7.47
N GLU A 13 9.62 29.61 -7.73
CA GLU A 13 10.21 30.60 -6.81
C GLU A 13 9.42 30.70 -5.49
N ASN A 14 8.09 30.47 -5.53
CA ASN A 14 7.22 30.42 -4.36
C ASN A 14 7.16 29.03 -3.68
N GLY A 15 8.03 28.09 -4.06
CA GLY A 15 8.18 26.80 -3.41
C GLY A 15 7.22 25.69 -3.91
N THR A 16 6.50 25.93 -5.01
CA THR A 16 5.73 24.83 -5.65
C THR A 16 6.71 23.79 -6.21
N GLY A 17 6.53 22.53 -5.85
CA GLY A 17 7.39 21.46 -6.35
C GLY A 17 7.25 21.27 -7.85
N ILE A 18 8.38 21.06 -8.56
CA ILE A 18 8.41 20.89 -10.02
C ILE A 18 7.45 19.78 -10.49
N ASN A 19 7.33 18.67 -9.75
CA ASN A 19 6.41 17.59 -10.09
C ASN A 19 4.94 18.05 -10.11
N THR A 20 4.56 18.98 -9.23
CA THR A 20 3.20 19.54 -9.22
C THR A 20 2.96 20.36 -10.48
N VAL A 21 3.93 21.20 -10.85
CA VAL A 21 3.85 22.00 -12.08
C VAL A 21 3.76 21.12 -13.31
N LEU A 22 4.62 20.09 -13.41
CA LEU A 22 4.62 19.18 -14.56
C LEU A 22 3.30 18.40 -14.70
N ARG A 23 2.70 17.95 -13.58
CA ARG A 23 1.42 17.21 -13.60
C ARG A 23 0.24 18.04 -14.10
N GLU A 24 0.28 19.33 -13.93
CA GLU A 24 -0.74 20.24 -14.45
C GLU A 24 -0.60 20.48 -15.96
N ILE A 25 0.61 20.33 -16.48
CA ILE A 25 0.91 20.49 -17.91
C ILE A 25 0.64 19.19 -18.67
N TYR A 26 1.14 18.08 -18.11
CA TYR A 26 1.07 16.75 -18.71
C TYR A 26 -0.03 15.93 -18.01
N THR A 27 -1.27 16.32 -18.25
CA THR A 27 -2.45 15.72 -17.59
C THR A 27 -2.73 14.29 -18.01
N GLU A 28 -2.17 13.86 -19.15
CA GLU A 28 -2.33 12.51 -19.69
C GLU A 28 -1.22 11.54 -19.26
N ASP A 29 -0.24 12.04 -18.50
CA ASP A 29 0.91 11.25 -18.06
C ASP A 29 1.00 11.16 -16.53
N PHE A 30 1.37 9.98 -16.05
CA PHE A 30 1.88 9.80 -14.71
C PHE A 30 3.37 10.16 -14.68
N ILE A 31 3.74 11.17 -13.91
CA ILE A 31 5.11 11.68 -13.87
C ILE A 31 5.79 11.22 -12.58
N TYR A 32 6.93 10.58 -12.71
CA TYR A 32 7.74 10.11 -11.59
C TYR A 32 9.23 10.34 -11.86
N THR A 33 10.04 10.24 -10.81
CA THR A 33 11.48 10.51 -10.87
C THR A 33 12.25 9.28 -10.40
N VAL A 34 13.25 8.86 -11.19
CA VAL A 34 14.22 7.82 -10.82
C VAL A 34 15.61 8.39 -11.08
N ASP A 35 16.50 8.32 -10.11
CA ASP A 35 17.89 8.82 -10.18
C ASP A 35 17.99 10.26 -10.73
N GLY A 36 17.07 11.11 -10.31
CA GLY A 36 17.00 12.52 -10.74
C GLY A 36 16.51 12.73 -12.18
N LYS A 37 16.11 11.69 -12.90
CA LYS A 37 15.53 11.77 -14.24
C LYS A 37 14.01 11.65 -14.17
N TYR A 38 13.34 12.47 -14.99
CA TYR A 38 11.88 12.43 -15.11
C TYR A 38 11.44 11.40 -16.14
N TYR A 39 10.39 10.68 -15.77
CA TYR A 39 9.72 9.71 -16.65
C TYR A 39 8.26 10.09 -16.77
N PHE A 40 7.74 9.95 -17.99
CA PHE A 40 6.35 10.22 -18.35
C PHE A 40 5.74 8.90 -18.82
N SER A 41 4.74 8.42 -18.10
CA SER A 41 4.05 7.17 -18.39
C SER A 41 2.60 7.48 -18.71
N PRO A 42 2.10 7.18 -19.92
CA PRO A 42 0.72 7.48 -20.29
C PRO A 42 -0.28 6.86 -19.32
N ILE A 43 -1.25 7.67 -18.89
CA ILE A 43 -2.35 7.20 -18.04
C ILE A 43 -3.36 6.47 -18.92
N ASN A 44 -3.68 5.23 -18.54
CA ASN A 44 -4.78 4.53 -19.20
C ASN A 44 -6.12 4.96 -18.57
N PHE A 45 -6.83 5.87 -19.22
CA PHE A 45 -8.13 6.37 -18.76
C PHE A 45 -9.28 5.36 -18.88
N ASP A 46 -9.09 4.24 -19.57
CA ASP A 46 -10.06 3.14 -19.63
C ASP A 46 -10.07 2.30 -18.33
N LEU A 47 -9.07 2.47 -17.47
CA LEU A 47 -9.05 1.83 -16.18
C LEU A 47 -10.10 2.43 -15.24
N LYS A 48 -10.77 1.54 -14.50
CA LYS A 48 -11.77 1.94 -13.53
C LYS A 48 -11.14 2.76 -12.41
N MET A 49 -11.50 4.03 -12.34
CA MET A 49 -11.11 4.93 -11.26
C MET A 49 -11.84 4.60 -9.96
N ASN A 50 -11.23 4.93 -8.80
CA ASN A 50 -11.98 4.94 -7.56
C ASN A 50 -13.09 6.02 -7.61
N LYS A 51 -14.13 5.84 -6.78
CA LYS A 51 -15.27 6.76 -6.72
C LYS A 51 -15.21 7.71 -5.52
N LEU A 52 -14.05 7.79 -4.87
CA LEU A 52 -13.89 8.63 -3.69
C LEU A 52 -13.89 10.11 -4.08
N ASN A 53 -14.62 10.92 -3.31
CA ASN A 53 -14.63 12.37 -3.48
C ASN A 53 -13.68 13.01 -2.45
N ASN A 54 -12.71 13.79 -2.92
CA ASN A 54 -11.74 14.45 -2.06
C ASN A 54 -12.39 15.37 -0.99
N ALA A 55 -13.54 15.96 -1.29
CA ALA A 55 -14.28 16.80 -0.34
C ALA A 55 -14.86 16.02 0.86
N ASN A 56 -14.93 14.70 0.76
CA ASN A 56 -15.47 13.84 1.80
C ASN A 56 -14.39 13.35 2.79
N PHE A 57 -13.12 13.67 2.54
CA PHE A 57 -12.05 13.40 3.49
C PHE A 57 -11.94 14.50 4.54
N SER A 58 -11.77 14.11 5.78
CA SER A 58 -11.50 15.01 6.91
C SER A 58 -10.27 14.53 7.67
N LYS A 59 -9.48 15.47 8.15
CA LYS A 59 -8.31 15.21 8.99
C LYS A 59 -8.50 15.89 10.34
N ASN A 60 -8.44 15.13 11.42
CA ASN A 60 -8.54 15.68 12.77
C ASN A 60 -7.20 16.25 13.28
N SER A 61 -7.21 16.86 14.49
CA SER A 61 -6.02 17.45 15.12
C SER A 61 -4.90 16.44 15.40
N ASN A 62 -5.22 15.16 15.51
CA ASN A 62 -4.26 14.07 15.73
C ASN A 62 -3.69 13.50 14.42
N GLY A 63 -4.12 14.06 13.27
CA GLY A 63 -3.67 13.62 11.96
C GLY A 63 -4.43 12.42 11.39
N GLU A 64 -5.45 11.93 12.09
CA GLU A 64 -6.28 10.83 11.59
C GLU A 64 -7.19 11.31 10.45
N ILE A 65 -7.24 10.52 9.40
CA ILE A 65 -8.06 10.79 8.21
C ILE A 65 -9.30 9.90 8.25
N THR A 66 -10.47 10.50 8.03
CA THR A 66 -11.74 9.80 7.88
C THR A 66 -12.37 10.14 6.54
N TYR A 67 -13.17 9.23 6.01
CA TYR A 67 -13.99 9.44 4.82
C TYR A 67 -15.46 9.29 5.19
N SER A 68 -16.28 10.25 4.77
CA SER A 68 -17.71 10.30 5.12
C SER A 68 -18.58 10.32 3.87
N GLU A 69 -19.70 9.59 3.91
CA GLU A 69 -20.76 9.63 2.90
C GLU A 69 -22.09 9.94 3.58
N ASN A 70 -22.87 10.83 2.98
CA ASN A 70 -24.18 11.24 3.52
C ASN A 70 -24.14 11.65 5.01
N GLY A 71 -23.05 12.27 5.44
CA GLY A 71 -22.87 12.74 6.82
C GLY A 71 -22.43 11.66 7.83
N ALA A 72 -22.21 10.42 7.39
CA ALA A 72 -21.71 9.34 8.24
C ALA A 72 -20.27 8.95 7.85
N VAL A 73 -19.41 8.69 8.83
CA VAL A 73 -18.07 8.13 8.59
C VAL A 73 -18.23 6.68 8.13
N VAL A 74 -17.67 6.39 6.94
CA VAL A 74 -17.70 5.04 6.33
C VAL A 74 -16.31 4.42 6.17
N SER A 75 -15.26 5.16 6.51
CA SER A 75 -13.90 4.63 6.55
C SER A 75 -13.67 3.76 7.79
N HIS A 76 -12.83 2.75 7.63
CA HIS A 76 -12.39 1.86 8.70
C HIS A 76 -10.91 2.08 8.98
N LYS A 77 -10.53 2.00 10.26
CA LYS A 77 -9.15 2.18 10.70
C LYS A 77 -8.47 0.82 10.81
N GLY A 78 -7.36 0.66 10.11
CA GLY A 78 -6.58 -0.57 10.12
C GLY A 78 -5.10 -0.34 10.26
N ILE A 79 -4.36 -1.43 10.42
CA ILE A 79 -2.90 -1.47 10.43
C ILE A 79 -2.41 -2.54 9.46
N ASP A 80 -1.23 -2.34 8.89
CA ASP A 80 -0.43 -3.39 8.29
C ASP A 80 0.76 -3.71 9.19
N ILE A 81 1.09 -4.99 9.33
CA ILE A 81 2.08 -5.48 10.29
C ILE A 81 2.82 -6.70 9.79
N SER A 82 4.05 -6.85 10.29
CA SER A 82 4.90 -8.00 10.05
C SER A 82 5.74 -8.29 11.30
N ARG A 83 6.63 -9.27 11.25
CA ARG A 83 7.57 -9.58 12.34
C ARG A 83 8.35 -8.37 12.86
N TYR A 84 8.48 -7.32 12.05
CA TYR A 84 9.25 -6.13 12.43
C TYR A 84 8.60 -5.30 13.53
N GLN A 85 7.31 -5.47 13.78
CA GLN A 85 6.61 -4.82 14.88
C GLN A 85 6.84 -5.51 16.24
N GLY A 86 7.46 -6.69 16.25
CA GLY A 86 7.80 -7.42 17.48
C GLY A 86 6.58 -7.91 18.25
N ASN A 87 6.56 -7.74 19.57
CA ASN A 87 5.43 -8.15 20.37
C ASN A 87 4.32 -7.10 20.36
N ILE A 88 3.12 -7.50 19.95
CA ILE A 88 1.96 -6.62 19.84
C ILE A 88 0.91 -7.06 20.89
N ASP A 89 0.43 -6.10 21.67
CA ASP A 89 -0.73 -6.26 22.54
C ASP A 89 -2.00 -5.94 21.75
N PHE A 90 -2.64 -6.95 21.18
CA PHE A 90 -3.83 -6.78 20.34
C PHE A 90 -5.05 -6.28 21.12
N SER A 91 -5.10 -6.45 22.44
CA SER A 91 -6.12 -5.83 23.27
C SER A 91 -6.00 -4.30 23.24
N LYS A 92 -4.78 -3.77 23.37
CA LYS A 92 -4.53 -2.33 23.24
C LYS A 92 -4.76 -1.82 21.82
N VAL A 93 -4.40 -2.61 20.81
CA VAL A 93 -4.68 -2.30 19.40
C VAL A 93 -6.18 -2.14 19.19
N LYS A 94 -6.98 -3.07 19.68
CA LYS A 94 -8.45 -2.96 19.63
C LYS A 94 -8.99 -1.72 20.37
N GLN A 95 -8.49 -1.46 21.57
CA GLN A 95 -8.88 -0.29 22.37
C GLN A 95 -8.54 1.05 21.68
N SER A 96 -7.53 1.09 20.81
CA SER A 96 -7.18 2.27 20.03
C SER A 96 -8.08 2.52 18.82
N GLY A 97 -9.13 1.70 18.65
CA GLY A 97 -10.09 1.84 17.56
C GLY A 97 -9.68 1.17 16.25
N ILE A 98 -8.66 0.32 16.25
CA ILE A 98 -8.29 -0.48 15.08
C ILE A 98 -9.32 -1.59 14.86
N GLU A 99 -9.85 -1.66 13.65
CA GLU A 99 -10.90 -2.59 13.25
C GLU A 99 -10.37 -3.79 12.47
N TYR A 100 -9.25 -3.62 11.74
CA TYR A 100 -8.64 -4.68 10.94
C TYR A 100 -7.11 -4.60 10.91
N ALA A 101 -6.49 -5.73 10.61
CA ALA A 101 -5.05 -5.85 10.39
C ALA A 101 -4.76 -6.61 9.09
N ILE A 102 -3.86 -6.07 8.27
CA ILE A 102 -3.30 -6.77 7.11
C ILE A 102 -1.92 -7.29 7.52
N ILE A 103 -1.77 -8.61 7.60
CA ILE A 103 -0.64 -9.25 8.26
C ILE A 103 0.24 -9.93 7.21
N ARG A 104 1.54 -9.65 7.22
CA ARG A 104 2.46 -10.31 6.29
C ARG A 104 2.52 -11.81 6.55
N CYS A 105 2.14 -12.61 5.57
CA CYS A 105 2.22 -14.07 5.70
C CYS A 105 3.60 -14.62 5.34
N GLY A 106 4.33 -13.95 4.47
CA GLY A 106 5.64 -14.36 4.03
C GLY A 106 6.26 -13.39 3.03
N TYR A 107 7.40 -13.74 2.53
CA TYR A 107 8.15 -12.94 1.55
C TYR A 107 9.06 -13.83 0.70
N ARG A 108 9.32 -13.40 -0.54
CA ARG A 108 10.38 -14.00 -1.35
C ARG A 108 11.69 -13.24 -1.12
N GLY A 109 12.76 -13.96 -0.87
CA GLY A 109 14.09 -13.38 -0.63
C GLY A 109 14.70 -12.79 -1.90
N TYR A 110 15.38 -11.65 -1.76
CA TYR A 110 15.99 -10.90 -2.88
C TYR A 110 17.05 -11.70 -3.65
N SER A 111 17.96 -12.37 -2.97
CA SER A 111 19.11 -13.02 -3.59
C SER A 111 18.87 -14.48 -3.96
N GLY A 112 18.15 -15.21 -3.13
CA GLY A 112 17.94 -16.65 -3.32
C GLY A 112 16.62 -17.03 -3.96
N GLY A 113 15.67 -16.09 -4.09
CA GLY A 113 14.34 -16.37 -4.63
C GLY A 113 13.49 -17.33 -3.80
N THR A 114 13.93 -17.69 -2.60
CA THR A 114 13.22 -18.64 -1.74
C THR A 114 12.07 -17.94 -1.02
N ILE A 115 10.92 -18.62 -0.94
CA ILE A 115 9.80 -18.19 -0.11
C ILE A 115 10.16 -18.44 1.36
N ASN A 116 9.92 -17.44 2.19
CA ASN A 116 10.16 -17.46 3.62
C ASN A 116 8.88 -17.09 4.38
N ASP A 117 8.60 -17.79 5.46
CA ASP A 117 7.53 -17.44 6.39
C ASP A 117 7.82 -16.12 7.12
N ASP A 118 6.80 -15.33 7.38
CA ASP A 118 6.89 -14.33 8.43
C ASP A 118 6.71 -15.01 9.79
N SER A 119 7.72 -14.95 10.64
CA SER A 119 7.77 -15.68 11.91
C SER A 119 6.68 -15.29 12.91
N SER A 120 6.07 -14.11 12.75
CA SER A 120 5.01 -13.62 13.62
C SER A 120 3.60 -13.85 13.07
N PHE A 121 3.48 -14.30 11.81
CA PHE A 121 2.20 -14.40 11.12
C PHE A 121 1.15 -15.19 11.89
N ASP A 122 1.45 -16.43 12.26
CA ASP A 122 0.47 -17.31 12.93
C ASP A 122 0.06 -16.81 14.31
N THR A 123 0.99 -16.16 15.03
CA THR A 123 0.71 -15.54 16.31
C THR A 123 -0.20 -14.33 16.13
N TYR A 124 0.14 -13.43 15.23
CA TYR A 124 -0.65 -12.23 14.97
C TYR A 124 -2.05 -12.54 14.45
N MET A 125 -2.20 -13.54 13.57
CA MET A 125 -3.51 -13.98 13.09
C MET A 125 -4.41 -14.46 14.24
N ARG A 126 -3.89 -15.32 15.12
CA ARG A 126 -4.66 -15.81 16.28
C ARG A 126 -5.00 -14.70 17.26
N ASP A 127 -4.03 -13.85 17.59
CA ASP A 127 -4.20 -12.80 18.58
C ASP A 127 -5.12 -11.69 18.08
N ALA A 128 -5.04 -11.29 16.81
CA ALA A 128 -5.97 -10.36 16.20
C ALA A 128 -7.41 -10.89 16.22
N LEU A 129 -7.62 -12.11 15.75
CA LEU A 129 -8.94 -12.74 15.72
C LEU A 129 -9.54 -12.94 17.11
N SER A 130 -8.72 -13.29 18.12
CA SER A 130 -9.18 -13.44 19.51
C SER A 130 -9.56 -12.11 20.18
N ASN A 131 -9.15 -10.98 19.59
CA ASN A 131 -9.51 -9.64 20.03
C ASN A 131 -10.54 -8.96 19.11
N ASP A 132 -11.30 -9.70 18.31
CA ASP A 132 -12.31 -9.19 17.39
C ASP A 132 -11.76 -8.16 16.38
N ILE A 133 -10.52 -8.33 15.96
CA ILE A 133 -9.90 -7.57 14.87
C ILE A 133 -10.01 -8.42 13.60
N LYS A 134 -10.62 -7.85 12.57
CA LYS A 134 -10.71 -8.50 11.25
C LYS A 134 -9.32 -8.65 10.66
N VAL A 135 -9.08 -9.72 9.93
CA VAL A 135 -7.75 -9.97 9.36
C VAL A 135 -7.78 -10.12 7.85
N GLY A 136 -6.75 -9.59 7.24
CA GLY A 136 -6.30 -9.86 5.89
C GLY A 136 -4.84 -10.24 5.91
N ALA A 137 -4.26 -10.45 4.75
CA ALA A 137 -2.85 -10.79 4.64
C ALA A 137 -2.18 -10.07 3.47
N TYR A 138 -0.85 -9.97 3.53
CA TYR A 138 -0.06 -9.61 2.37
C TYR A 138 1.18 -10.49 2.24
N PHE A 139 1.69 -10.58 1.02
CA PHE A 139 2.93 -11.26 0.70
C PHE A 139 3.88 -10.28 0.03
N PHE A 140 5.10 -10.17 0.54
CA PHE A 140 6.14 -9.33 -0.08
C PHE A 140 6.79 -10.09 -1.24
N SER A 141 6.43 -9.67 -2.46
CA SER A 141 6.80 -10.37 -3.68
C SER A 141 8.15 -9.88 -4.23
N GLN A 142 8.94 -10.85 -4.68
CA GLN A 142 10.13 -10.64 -5.50
C GLN A 142 10.12 -11.57 -6.72
N ALA A 143 8.93 -11.95 -7.21
CA ALA A 143 8.78 -12.79 -8.37
C ALA A 143 9.32 -12.12 -9.64
N LEU A 144 10.18 -12.83 -10.36
CA LEU A 144 10.75 -12.41 -11.65
C LEU A 144 10.06 -13.11 -12.82
N THR A 145 9.33 -14.19 -12.55
CA THR A 145 8.64 -14.99 -13.55
C THR A 145 7.18 -15.23 -13.16
N LYS A 146 6.37 -15.63 -14.14
CA LYS A 146 5.00 -16.04 -13.89
C LYS A 146 4.91 -17.25 -12.95
N ASP A 147 5.82 -18.21 -13.09
CA ASP A 147 5.83 -19.41 -12.27
C ASP A 147 6.14 -19.09 -10.80
N GLU A 148 7.09 -18.19 -10.56
CA GLU A 148 7.36 -17.67 -9.22
C GLU A 148 6.14 -16.93 -8.62
N ALA A 149 5.43 -16.15 -9.42
CA ALA A 149 4.22 -15.47 -8.94
C ALA A 149 3.09 -16.44 -8.60
N VAL A 150 2.94 -17.52 -9.36
CA VAL A 150 1.99 -18.60 -9.06
C VAL A 150 2.38 -19.34 -7.78
N GLU A 151 3.66 -19.64 -7.59
CA GLU A 151 4.18 -20.26 -6.35
C GLU A 151 3.88 -19.38 -5.12
N GLU A 152 4.08 -18.05 -5.22
CA GLU A 152 3.72 -17.10 -4.17
C GLU A 152 2.23 -17.13 -3.84
N ALA A 153 1.38 -17.15 -4.86
CA ALA A 153 -0.07 -17.23 -4.70
C ALA A 153 -0.51 -18.54 -4.01
N ASP A 154 0.04 -19.68 -4.44
CA ASP A 154 -0.25 -20.99 -3.84
C ASP A 154 0.20 -21.07 -2.38
N TYR A 155 1.37 -20.50 -2.07
CA TYR A 155 1.86 -20.35 -0.69
C TYR A 155 0.87 -19.54 0.16
N VAL A 156 0.45 -18.37 -0.30
CA VAL A 156 -0.50 -17.49 0.41
C VAL A 156 -1.82 -18.24 0.66
N ILE A 157 -2.40 -18.85 -0.36
CA ILE A 157 -3.64 -19.63 -0.24
C ILE A 157 -3.48 -20.73 0.83
N SER A 158 -2.37 -21.43 0.83
CA SER A 158 -2.09 -22.49 1.81
C SER A 158 -1.98 -21.94 3.24
N LYS A 159 -1.28 -20.83 3.43
CA LYS A 159 -1.09 -20.20 4.75
C LYS A 159 -2.39 -19.66 5.35
N LEU A 160 -3.32 -19.23 4.51
CA LEU A 160 -4.57 -18.63 4.98
C LEU A 160 -5.67 -19.65 5.33
N LYS A 161 -5.57 -20.90 4.85
CA LYS A 161 -6.58 -21.94 5.07
C LYS A 161 -7.05 -22.11 6.53
N PRO A 162 -6.18 -22.03 7.56
CA PRO A 162 -6.60 -22.22 8.95
C PRO A 162 -7.40 -21.06 9.55
N TYR A 163 -7.47 -19.91 8.86
CA TYR A 163 -7.97 -18.66 9.43
C TYR A 163 -9.25 -18.18 8.76
N ASN A 164 -10.11 -17.50 9.53
CA ASN A 164 -11.27 -16.79 9.00
C ASN A 164 -10.84 -15.40 8.48
N VAL A 165 -10.34 -15.35 7.24
CA VAL A 165 -9.88 -14.11 6.59
C VAL A 165 -11.08 -13.41 5.96
N THR A 166 -11.38 -12.20 6.42
CA THR A 166 -12.52 -11.39 5.96
C THR A 166 -12.11 -10.07 5.32
N CYS A 167 -10.82 -9.71 5.41
CA CYS A 167 -10.25 -8.55 4.73
C CYS A 167 -9.48 -8.97 3.47
N PRO A 168 -9.10 -8.03 2.61
CA PRO A 168 -8.34 -8.31 1.40
C PRO A 168 -7.04 -9.05 1.63
N VAL A 169 -6.63 -9.81 0.61
CA VAL A 169 -5.29 -10.36 0.49
C VAL A 169 -4.55 -9.58 -0.60
N ALA A 170 -3.38 -9.07 -0.28
CA ALA A 170 -2.61 -8.21 -1.15
C ALA A 170 -1.25 -8.84 -1.53
N ILE A 171 -0.78 -8.52 -2.73
CA ILE A 171 0.61 -8.71 -3.13
C ILE A 171 1.29 -7.36 -3.02
N ASP A 172 2.36 -7.31 -2.24
CA ASP A 172 3.18 -6.12 -2.03
C ASP A 172 4.38 -6.20 -2.97
N VAL A 173 4.41 -5.32 -3.97
CA VAL A 173 5.48 -5.21 -4.96
C VAL A 173 6.09 -3.83 -4.85
N GLU A 174 7.27 -3.74 -4.27
CA GLU A 174 8.00 -2.48 -4.10
C GLU A 174 9.16 -2.39 -5.10
N GLU A 175 10.29 -2.98 -4.76
CA GLU A 175 11.47 -3.05 -5.60
C GLU A 175 11.80 -4.50 -5.91
N VAL A 176 11.82 -4.84 -7.18
CA VAL A 176 12.20 -6.18 -7.65
C VAL A 176 13.64 -6.14 -8.15
N ASN A 177 14.52 -6.91 -7.51
CA ASN A 177 15.93 -6.97 -7.90
C ASN A 177 16.13 -7.84 -9.15
N ALA A 178 15.80 -7.29 -10.31
CA ALA A 178 15.95 -7.95 -11.61
C ALA A 178 17.41 -8.22 -12.02
N GLY A 179 18.38 -7.63 -11.30
CA GLY A 179 19.82 -7.86 -11.51
C GLY A 179 20.37 -9.04 -10.72
N SER A 180 19.57 -9.69 -9.87
CA SER A 180 19.99 -10.91 -9.21
C SER A 180 20.09 -12.05 -10.21
N SER A 181 21.12 -12.86 -10.11
CA SER A 181 21.38 -14.03 -10.97
C SER A 181 20.47 -15.22 -10.61
N ARG A 182 19.14 -14.97 -10.49
CA ARG A 182 18.12 -16.01 -10.32
C ARG A 182 17.55 -16.42 -11.64
#